data_98e38f17fc9d99f0ce56687e5201049c
#
_entry.id   98e38f17fc9d99f0ce56687e5201049c
#
_cell.length_a   1.000
_cell.length_b   1.000
_cell.length_c   1.000
_cell.angle_alpha   90.00
_cell.angle_beta   90.00
_cell.angle_gamma   90.00
#
_symmetry.space_group_name_H-M   'P 1'
#
loop_
_entity.id
_entity.type
_entity.pdbx_description
1 polymer ?
#
loop_
_entity_poly.entity_id
_entity_poly.type
_entity_poly.pdbx_seq_one_letter_code
_entity_poly.pdbx_strand_id
1 'polypeptide(L)'
;GLNMENWKKDSRKDIVMVDVDALVPPDHLLRKVERVMDYDWLYERLSPYYCADNGRPGTDPVVLIKMVLIQHLFGIASLRQTHREIQVNIAYRWFLGYSLLDEIPHFATVSYAFCKRFPPELSEEIFAHILNKALNNRMVDPSMIFIDGTHIKASANKKKLQKEQVAKAAKVYEEQLRKEVSEERKKLGKKVNDDDDDENKGSSGGGTVEKTVSKTDPDCGMFVKGAHERQFAYEAHTACDKHGFVLGVEVTAGNVSDSAAWDAVYDQVTNSFPEVKFVTMDAGYKTPWIAKKVLEHSRIPILPYTRYKGKKDKFKPWDFIYDAATDSFTCPRGHELRHTTTSKEGKRTYRSSPKICKDCPCRTVCGANESGQRILTTHIWQEYLDLVEHLRKTERGKELYAMRKETIERVFADAKEKHAMRYTHHRGLARVSAWVRLKYAAMNLKKIAIWKWNASNFASYIMIFAPFNDKTPVLVV
;
A
#
# COMPACT_ATOMS: atom_id res chain seq x y z
N GLY A 1 -34.58 -8.11 58.47
CA GLY A 1 -33.40 -7.44 57.92
C GLY A 1 -33.11 -7.97 56.52
N LEU A 2 -33.29 -7.15 55.49
CA LEU A 2 -32.82 -7.47 54.15
C LEU A 2 -31.28 -7.40 54.16
N ASN A 3 -30.63 -8.56 54.09
CA ASN A 3 -29.19 -8.62 53.87
C ASN A 3 -28.90 -8.06 52.46
N MET A 4 -28.41 -6.83 52.37
CA MET A 4 -27.98 -6.19 51.12
C MET A 4 -26.58 -6.60 50.66
N GLU A 5 -25.93 -7.55 51.35
CA GLU A 5 -24.65 -8.10 50.95
C GLU A 5 -24.83 -9.25 49.97
N ASN A 6 -24.83 -8.92 48.68
CA ASN A 6 -24.92 -9.91 47.60
C ASN A 6 -23.50 -10.43 47.26
N TRP A 7 -22.94 -11.27 48.14
CA TRP A 7 -21.65 -11.92 47.88
C TRP A 7 -21.78 -12.94 46.77
N LYS A 8 -20.96 -12.78 45.72
CA LYS A 8 -20.96 -13.69 44.58
C LYS A 8 -20.55 -15.09 45.01
N LYS A 9 -21.42 -16.09 44.83
CA LYS A 9 -21.10 -17.50 44.98
C LYS A 9 -20.08 -17.95 43.95
N ASP A 10 -19.09 -18.73 44.36
CA ASP A 10 -18.15 -19.38 43.41
C ASP A 10 -18.84 -20.57 42.73
N SER A 11 -19.13 -20.40 41.42
CA SER A 11 -19.81 -21.41 40.60
C SER A 11 -18.84 -22.17 39.64
N ARG A 12 -17.53 -22.04 39.84
CA ARG A 12 -16.54 -22.68 38.97
C ARG A 12 -16.61 -24.20 38.89
N LYS A 13 -17.20 -24.83 39.89
CA LYS A 13 -17.37 -26.29 39.99
C LYS A 13 -18.79 -26.78 39.76
N ASP A 14 -19.72 -25.86 39.44
CA ASP A 14 -21.09 -26.21 39.13
C ASP A 14 -21.15 -26.95 37.78
N ILE A 15 -21.91 -28.02 37.71
CA ILE A 15 -22.14 -28.79 36.48
C ILE A 15 -23.28 -28.10 35.72
N VAL A 16 -22.99 -27.69 34.51
CA VAL A 16 -23.95 -27.05 33.59
C VAL A 16 -23.96 -27.79 32.26
N MET A 17 -25.13 -28.12 31.76
CA MET A 17 -25.28 -28.74 30.45
C MET A 17 -25.63 -27.66 29.41
N VAL A 18 -24.70 -27.37 28.51
CA VAL A 18 -24.88 -26.39 27.43
C VAL A 18 -24.14 -26.86 26.18
N ASP A 19 -24.62 -26.50 25.00
CA ASP A 19 -23.85 -26.64 23.78
C ASP A 19 -22.96 -25.41 23.55
N VAL A 20 -21.90 -25.58 22.74
CA VAL A 20 -20.93 -24.52 22.46
C VAL A 20 -21.60 -23.38 21.68
N ASP A 21 -22.58 -23.70 20.83
CA ASP A 21 -23.27 -22.69 20.04
C ASP A 21 -24.05 -21.70 20.93
N ALA A 22 -24.74 -22.19 21.94
CA ALA A 22 -25.49 -21.35 22.87
C ALA A 22 -24.60 -20.39 23.69
N LEU A 23 -23.32 -20.72 23.87
CA LEU A 23 -22.37 -19.91 24.64
C LEU A 23 -21.79 -18.72 23.86
N VAL A 24 -21.89 -18.71 22.54
CA VAL A 24 -21.34 -17.62 21.71
C VAL A 24 -22.43 -16.59 21.43
N PRO A 25 -22.22 -15.31 21.79
CA PRO A 25 -23.22 -14.26 21.54
C PRO A 25 -23.61 -14.16 20.07
N PRO A 26 -24.88 -13.92 19.74
CA PRO A 26 -25.35 -13.86 18.34
C PRO A 26 -24.73 -12.72 17.52
N ASP A 27 -24.28 -11.66 18.16
CA ASP A 27 -23.60 -10.51 17.57
C ASP A 27 -22.07 -10.61 17.58
N HIS A 28 -21.50 -11.74 18.01
CA HIS A 28 -20.05 -11.95 18.02
C HIS A 28 -19.46 -11.87 16.60
N LEU A 29 -18.28 -11.25 16.47
CA LEU A 29 -17.62 -11.04 15.17
C LEU A 29 -17.48 -12.34 14.35
N LEU A 30 -17.11 -13.45 14.97
CA LEU A 30 -16.93 -14.73 14.26
C LEU A 30 -18.24 -15.27 13.70
N ARG A 31 -19.39 -15.03 14.34
CA ARG A 31 -20.70 -15.37 13.75
C ARG A 31 -20.98 -14.53 12.50
N LYS A 32 -20.64 -13.24 12.53
CA LYS A 32 -20.78 -12.35 11.38
C LYS A 32 -19.88 -12.80 10.23
N VAL A 33 -18.65 -13.22 10.53
CA VAL A 33 -17.69 -13.76 9.57
C VAL A 33 -18.20 -15.08 8.97
N GLU A 34 -18.67 -16.04 9.80
CA GLU A 34 -19.15 -17.34 9.33
C GLU A 34 -20.33 -17.20 8.36
N ARG A 35 -21.21 -16.22 8.56
CA ARG A 35 -22.35 -15.96 7.66
C ARG A 35 -21.94 -15.46 6.27
N VAL A 36 -20.77 -14.87 6.11
CA VAL A 36 -20.31 -14.28 4.84
C VAL A 36 -19.24 -15.11 4.15
N MET A 37 -18.57 -15.99 4.89
CA MET A 37 -17.58 -16.90 4.31
C MET A 37 -18.22 -18.14 3.72
N ASP A 38 -17.64 -18.54 2.61
CA ASP A 38 -17.85 -19.82 1.96
C ASP A 38 -16.48 -20.50 1.89
N TYR A 39 -16.42 -21.73 2.32
CA TYR A 39 -15.16 -22.49 2.40
C TYR A 39 -15.08 -23.63 1.39
N ASP A 40 -16.13 -23.90 0.61
CA ASP A 40 -16.20 -25.04 -0.30
C ASP A 40 -15.09 -24.98 -1.35
N TRP A 41 -14.83 -23.81 -1.91
CA TRP A 41 -13.75 -23.61 -2.85
C TRP A 41 -12.36 -23.91 -2.27
N LEU A 42 -12.15 -23.75 -0.95
CA LEU A 42 -10.90 -24.11 -0.27
C LEU A 42 -10.69 -25.61 -0.23
N TYR A 43 -11.76 -26.38 -0.01
CA TYR A 43 -11.68 -27.83 -0.07
C TYR A 43 -11.32 -28.31 -1.48
N GLU A 44 -11.99 -27.78 -2.50
CA GLU A 44 -11.68 -28.09 -3.90
C GLU A 44 -10.22 -27.72 -4.25
N ARG A 45 -9.79 -26.51 -3.85
CA ARG A 45 -8.44 -25.97 -4.13
C ARG A 45 -7.34 -26.74 -3.44
N LEU A 46 -7.59 -27.23 -2.24
CA LEU A 46 -6.57 -27.87 -1.38
C LEU A 46 -6.61 -29.39 -1.41
N SER A 47 -7.65 -30.00 -1.94
CA SER A 47 -7.76 -31.46 -2.06
C SER A 47 -6.54 -32.14 -2.70
N PRO A 48 -5.88 -31.60 -3.76
CA PRO A 48 -4.70 -32.21 -4.35
C PRO A 48 -3.48 -32.30 -3.43
N TYR A 49 -3.46 -31.54 -2.36
CA TYR A 49 -2.36 -31.51 -1.37
C TYR A 49 -2.60 -32.45 -0.18
N TYR A 50 -3.71 -33.21 -0.22
CA TYR A 50 -4.10 -34.20 0.78
C TYR A 50 -4.22 -35.59 0.13
N CYS A 51 -3.71 -36.61 0.82
CA CYS A 51 -3.81 -37.98 0.34
C CYS A 51 -5.17 -38.56 0.72
N ALA A 52 -5.91 -39.14 -0.27
CA ALA A 52 -7.24 -39.71 -0.02
C ALA A 52 -7.17 -41.07 0.71
N ASP A 53 -6.14 -41.88 0.40
CA ASP A 53 -6.18 -43.33 0.70
C ASP A 53 -5.00 -43.82 1.54
N ASN A 54 -4.05 -43.00 1.95
CA ASN A 54 -2.84 -43.48 2.64
C ASN A 54 -2.35 -42.53 3.74
N GLY A 55 -2.11 -43.06 4.94
CA GLY A 55 -1.52 -42.37 6.06
C GLY A 55 -2.49 -41.95 7.17
N ARG A 56 -1.97 -41.32 8.23
CA ARG A 56 -2.79 -40.75 9.31
C ARG A 56 -3.70 -39.63 8.75
N PRO A 57 -4.99 -39.59 9.12
CA PRO A 57 -5.89 -38.51 8.71
C PRO A 57 -5.24 -37.14 8.96
N GLY A 58 -5.15 -36.34 7.89
CA GLY A 58 -4.60 -34.97 7.99
C GLY A 58 -5.57 -34.04 8.72
N THR A 59 -5.03 -32.99 9.35
CA THR A 59 -5.90 -31.93 9.88
C THR A 59 -6.63 -31.24 8.73
N ASP A 60 -7.91 -30.98 8.90
CA ASP A 60 -8.77 -30.28 7.95
C ASP A 60 -8.11 -28.93 7.52
N PRO A 61 -7.91 -28.70 6.22
CA PRO A 61 -7.28 -27.49 5.71
C PRO A 61 -8.04 -26.23 6.07
N VAL A 62 -9.38 -26.28 6.07
CA VAL A 62 -10.21 -25.11 6.42
C VAL A 62 -10.04 -24.73 7.88
N VAL A 63 -9.88 -25.71 8.78
CA VAL A 63 -9.57 -25.45 10.20
C VAL A 63 -8.23 -24.69 10.33
N LEU A 64 -7.20 -25.12 9.59
CA LEU A 64 -5.89 -24.45 9.63
C LEU A 64 -5.99 -23.00 9.11
N ILE A 65 -6.77 -22.75 8.07
CA ILE A 65 -7.02 -21.40 7.54
C ILE A 65 -7.83 -20.57 8.53
N LYS A 66 -8.89 -21.13 9.14
CA LYS A 66 -9.66 -20.47 10.19
C LYS A 66 -8.80 -20.06 11.40
N MET A 67 -7.81 -20.88 11.77
CA MET A 67 -6.85 -20.50 12.85
C MET A 67 -6.03 -19.26 12.47
N VAL A 68 -5.58 -19.16 11.23
CA VAL A 68 -4.87 -17.98 10.72
C VAL A 68 -5.81 -16.76 10.62
N LEU A 69 -7.06 -16.97 10.21
CA LEU A 69 -8.07 -15.90 10.21
C LEU A 69 -8.33 -15.37 11.62
N ILE A 70 -8.46 -16.22 12.63
CA ILE A 70 -8.56 -15.79 14.04
C ILE A 70 -7.37 -14.91 14.41
N GLN A 71 -6.14 -15.36 14.11
CA GLN A 71 -4.93 -14.59 14.39
C GLN A 71 -5.03 -13.17 13.83
N HIS A 72 -5.41 -13.04 12.56
CA HIS A 72 -5.42 -11.77 11.88
C HIS A 72 -6.63 -10.90 12.23
N LEU A 73 -7.82 -11.48 12.40
CA LEU A 73 -9.04 -10.76 12.79
C LEU A 73 -8.92 -10.10 14.17
N PHE A 74 -8.26 -10.77 15.11
CA PHE A 74 -8.13 -10.30 16.50
C PHE A 74 -6.75 -9.70 16.82
N GLY A 75 -5.87 -9.57 15.82
CA GLY A 75 -4.55 -8.96 16.01
C GLY A 75 -3.64 -9.73 16.95
N ILE A 76 -3.74 -11.06 16.97
CA ILE A 76 -2.88 -11.90 17.81
C ILE A 76 -1.48 -11.95 17.19
N ALA A 77 -0.46 -11.72 18.01
CA ALA A 77 0.90 -11.49 17.54
C ALA A 77 1.54 -12.71 16.87
N SER A 78 1.19 -13.94 17.25
CA SER A 78 1.82 -15.15 16.74
C SER A 78 0.86 -16.34 16.71
N LEU A 79 1.13 -17.32 15.83
CA LEU A 79 0.39 -18.59 15.78
C LEU A 79 0.46 -19.37 17.10
N ARG A 80 1.58 -19.28 17.82
CA ARG A 80 1.72 -19.92 19.14
C ARG A 80 0.76 -19.31 20.15
N GLN A 81 0.63 -17.99 20.16
CA GLN A 81 -0.33 -17.31 21.02
C GLN A 81 -1.77 -17.63 20.59
N THR A 82 -2.04 -17.62 19.28
CA THR A 82 -3.36 -17.99 18.73
C THR A 82 -3.78 -19.38 19.19
N HIS A 83 -2.90 -20.36 19.09
CA HIS A 83 -3.17 -21.72 19.58
C HIS A 83 -3.54 -21.75 21.08
N ARG A 84 -2.79 -21.02 21.93
CA ARG A 84 -3.10 -20.93 23.38
C ARG A 84 -4.44 -20.27 23.65
N GLU A 85 -4.77 -19.21 22.91
CA GLU A 85 -6.05 -18.54 23.07
C GLU A 85 -7.23 -19.40 22.61
N ILE A 86 -7.10 -20.11 21.50
CA ILE A 86 -8.12 -21.03 21.01
C ILE A 86 -8.44 -22.14 22.05
N GLN A 87 -7.44 -22.60 22.79
CA GLN A 87 -7.65 -23.63 23.82
C GLN A 87 -8.66 -23.21 24.89
N VAL A 88 -8.77 -21.91 25.21
CA VAL A 88 -9.58 -21.39 26.30
C VAL A 88 -10.72 -20.48 25.87
N ASN A 89 -10.77 -20.09 24.58
CA ASN A 89 -11.78 -19.17 24.05
C ASN A 89 -12.89 -19.94 23.34
N ILE A 90 -14.09 -19.90 23.89
CA ILE A 90 -15.26 -20.63 23.39
C ILE A 90 -15.64 -20.17 21.97
N ALA A 91 -15.62 -18.87 21.69
CA ALA A 91 -15.96 -18.34 20.37
C ALA A 91 -14.96 -18.78 19.28
N TYR A 92 -13.69 -18.92 19.63
CA TYR A 92 -12.69 -19.42 18.70
C TYR A 92 -12.88 -20.91 18.42
N ARG A 93 -13.17 -21.72 19.46
CA ARG A 93 -13.52 -23.14 19.30
C ARG A 93 -14.76 -23.31 18.44
N TRP A 94 -15.81 -22.55 18.72
CA TRP A 94 -17.02 -22.54 17.92
C TRP A 94 -16.75 -22.28 16.44
N PHE A 95 -15.93 -21.27 16.13
CA PHE A 95 -15.60 -20.91 14.76
C PHE A 95 -14.83 -22.01 14.03
N LEU A 96 -14.02 -22.80 14.75
CA LEU A 96 -13.32 -23.96 14.20
C LEU A 96 -14.22 -25.21 14.10
N GLY A 97 -15.42 -25.20 14.69
CA GLY A 97 -16.30 -26.36 14.74
C GLY A 97 -15.91 -27.37 15.83
N TYR A 98 -15.19 -26.97 16.86
CA TYR A 98 -14.70 -27.82 17.95
C TYR A 98 -15.53 -27.68 19.21
N SER A 99 -15.70 -28.82 19.91
CA SER A 99 -16.29 -28.88 21.27
C SER A 99 -15.30 -28.36 22.33
N LEU A 100 -15.75 -28.27 23.57
CA LEU A 100 -14.93 -27.83 24.70
C LEU A 100 -13.74 -28.77 24.99
N LEU A 101 -13.86 -30.04 24.66
CA LEU A 101 -12.87 -31.08 24.98
C LEU A 101 -11.99 -31.49 23.79
N ASP A 102 -12.34 -31.07 22.58
CA ASP A 102 -11.56 -31.42 21.38
C ASP A 102 -10.14 -30.85 21.45
N GLU A 103 -9.19 -31.63 20.96
CA GLU A 103 -7.80 -31.21 20.87
C GLU A 103 -7.62 -30.24 19.68
N ILE A 104 -7.08 -29.08 19.96
CA ILE A 104 -6.81 -28.04 18.95
C ILE A 104 -5.53 -28.37 18.18
N PRO A 105 -5.52 -28.26 16.84
CA PRO A 105 -4.32 -28.45 16.04
C PRO A 105 -3.17 -27.61 16.51
N HIS A 106 -2.00 -28.22 16.69
CA HIS A 106 -0.81 -27.53 17.17
C HIS A 106 -0.37 -26.43 16.17
N PHE A 107 0.12 -25.30 16.65
CA PHE A 107 0.55 -24.17 15.82
C PHE A 107 1.64 -24.55 14.79
N ALA A 108 2.47 -25.57 15.10
CA ALA A 108 3.47 -26.07 14.13
C ALA A 108 2.81 -26.74 12.92
N THR A 109 1.67 -27.39 13.08
CA THR A 109 0.89 -27.98 11.98
C THR A 109 0.39 -26.90 11.02
N VAL A 110 -0.12 -25.79 11.57
CA VAL A 110 -0.53 -24.61 10.78
C VAL A 110 0.66 -24.03 10.03
N SER A 111 1.77 -23.80 10.73
CA SER A 111 3.00 -23.27 10.12
C SER A 111 3.53 -24.18 9.02
N TYR A 112 3.56 -25.48 9.24
CA TYR A 112 3.99 -26.47 8.23
C TYR A 112 3.09 -26.43 6.99
N ALA A 113 1.76 -26.37 7.19
CA ALA A 113 0.82 -26.31 6.08
C ALA A 113 1.08 -25.09 5.18
N PHE A 114 1.18 -23.90 5.75
CA PHE A 114 1.44 -22.67 4.99
C PHE A 114 2.84 -22.57 4.40
N CYS A 115 3.84 -23.20 5.01
CA CYS A 115 5.23 -23.11 4.53
C CYS A 115 5.61 -24.22 3.54
N LYS A 116 4.93 -25.38 3.57
CA LYS A 116 5.39 -26.58 2.88
C LYS A 116 4.31 -27.34 2.11
N ARG A 117 3.05 -27.30 2.56
CA ARG A 117 1.98 -28.09 1.97
C ARG A 117 1.11 -27.26 1.02
N PHE A 118 0.66 -26.10 1.45
CA PHE A 118 -0.22 -25.25 0.65
C PHE A 118 0.54 -24.56 -0.48
N PRO A 119 -0.13 -24.28 -1.61
CA PRO A 119 0.49 -23.56 -2.70
C PRO A 119 0.88 -22.13 -2.26
N PRO A 120 2.01 -21.60 -2.75
CA PRO A 120 2.48 -20.25 -2.38
C PRO A 120 1.46 -19.14 -2.68
N GLU A 121 0.64 -19.35 -3.73
CA GLU A 121 -0.38 -18.41 -4.20
C GLU A 121 -1.63 -18.36 -3.32
N LEU A 122 -1.80 -19.31 -2.40
CA LEU A 122 -3.02 -19.42 -1.58
C LEU A 122 -3.39 -18.13 -0.85
N SER A 123 -2.39 -17.39 -0.34
CA SER A 123 -2.64 -16.12 0.34
C SER A 123 -3.23 -15.05 -0.58
N GLU A 124 -2.82 -15.05 -1.84
CA GLU A 124 -3.34 -14.17 -2.88
C GLU A 124 -4.74 -14.60 -3.31
N GLU A 125 -4.96 -15.89 -3.49
CA GLU A 125 -6.27 -16.48 -3.81
C GLU A 125 -7.30 -16.18 -2.72
N ILE A 126 -6.94 -16.30 -1.44
CA ILE A 126 -7.81 -15.94 -0.30
C ILE A 126 -8.14 -14.45 -0.31
N PHE A 127 -7.13 -13.60 -0.53
CA PHE A 127 -7.32 -12.15 -0.61
C PHE A 127 -8.28 -11.81 -1.77
N ALA A 128 -8.05 -12.34 -2.95
CA ALA A 128 -8.87 -12.12 -4.14
C ALA A 128 -10.31 -12.63 -3.94
N HIS A 129 -10.49 -13.81 -3.36
CA HIS A 129 -11.82 -14.36 -3.06
C HIS A 129 -12.63 -13.47 -2.14
N ILE A 130 -12.03 -12.96 -1.06
CA ILE A 130 -12.69 -12.06 -0.12
C ILE A 130 -12.99 -10.72 -0.78
N LEU A 131 -12.07 -10.17 -1.57
CA LEU A 131 -12.29 -8.93 -2.31
C LEU A 131 -13.44 -9.07 -3.32
N ASN A 132 -13.50 -10.18 -4.05
CA ASN A 132 -14.59 -10.48 -4.96
C ASN A 132 -15.96 -10.56 -4.25
N LYS A 133 -15.99 -11.08 -3.01
CA LYS A 133 -17.24 -11.04 -2.21
C LYS A 133 -17.67 -9.59 -1.92
N ALA A 134 -16.75 -8.70 -1.61
CA ALA A 134 -17.07 -7.28 -1.41
C ALA A 134 -17.58 -6.61 -2.70
N LEU A 135 -16.95 -6.92 -3.84
CA LEU A 135 -17.35 -6.45 -5.16
C LEU A 135 -18.76 -6.92 -5.54
N ASN A 136 -19.03 -8.22 -5.41
CA ASN A 136 -20.32 -8.82 -5.73
C ASN A 136 -21.45 -8.27 -4.85
N ASN A 137 -21.14 -7.76 -3.66
CA ASN A 137 -22.09 -7.09 -2.78
C ASN A 137 -22.10 -5.57 -2.96
N ARG A 138 -21.46 -5.02 -3.99
CA ARG A 138 -21.38 -3.57 -4.30
C ARG A 138 -20.87 -2.73 -3.14
N MET A 139 -19.95 -3.26 -2.33
CA MET A 139 -19.36 -2.57 -1.17
C MET A 139 -18.11 -1.78 -1.53
N VAL A 140 -17.50 -2.10 -2.67
CA VAL A 140 -16.26 -1.50 -3.17
C VAL A 140 -16.59 -0.50 -4.27
N ASP A 141 -15.97 0.68 -4.21
CA ASP A 141 -16.01 1.68 -5.29
C ASP A 141 -14.58 2.01 -5.74
N PRO A 142 -14.05 1.32 -6.75
CA PRO A 142 -12.70 1.53 -7.22
C PRO A 142 -12.53 2.75 -8.12
N SER A 143 -13.58 3.53 -8.37
CA SER A 143 -13.47 4.76 -9.18
C SER A 143 -12.47 5.77 -8.61
N MET A 144 -12.24 5.72 -7.29
CA MET A 144 -11.26 6.51 -6.55
C MET A 144 -10.40 5.59 -5.71
N ILE A 145 -9.10 5.58 -5.99
CA ILE A 145 -8.13 4.81 -5.21
C ILE A 145 -7.13 5.72 -4.49
N PHE A 146 -6.68 5.24 -3.35
CA PHE A 146 -5.68 5.89 -2.51
C PHE A 146 -4.50 4.94 -2.38
N ILE A 147 -3.31 5.39 -2.81
CA ILE A 147 -2.07 4.60 -2.76
C ILE A 147 -1.12 5.24 -1.78
N ASP A 148 -0.56 4.42 -0.88
CA ASP A 148 0.45 4.85 0.10
C ASP A 148 1.25 3.65 0.62
N GLY A 149 2.40 3.92 1.25
CA GLY A 149 3.28 2.92 1.85
C GLY A 149 3.23 2.94 3.38
N THR A 150 3.39 1.77 3.98
CA THR A 150 3.55 1.67 5.43
C THR A 150 4.63 0.69 5.83
N HIS A 151 5.53 1.12 6.72
CA HIS A 151 6.62 0.30 7.21
C HIS A 151 6.18 -0.69 8.28
N ILE A 152 6.73 -1.90 8.18
CA ILE A 152 6.53 -3.04 9.08
C ILE A 152 7.90 -3.43 9.63
N LYS A 153 8.09 -3.33 10.93
CA LYS A 153 9.36 -3.69 11.56
C LYS A 153 9.69 -5.17 11.34
N ALA A 154 10.88 -5.46 10.82
CA ALA A 154 11.34 -6.81 10.53
C ALA A 154 11.88 -7.53 11.77
N SER A 155 11.78 -8.86 11.75
CA SER A 155 12.42 -9.74 12.74
C SER A 155 13.91 -9.90 12.44
N ALA A 156 14.66 -8.81 12.49
CA ALA A 156 16.08 -8.75 12.14
C ALA A 156 16.93 -8.21 13.29
N ASN A 157 18.11 -8.81 13.49
CA ASN A 157 19.04 -8.36 14.52
C ASN A 157 19.80 -7.12 14.04
N LYS A 158 19.60 -5.97 14.71
CA LYS A 158 20.25 -4.71 14.39
C LYS A 158 21.76 -4.71 14.48
N LYS A 159 22.35 -5.63 15.27
CA LYS A 159 23.81 -5.75 15.47
C LYS A 159 24.47 -6.66 14.43
N LYS A 160 23.72 -7.51 13.74
CA LYS A 160 24.24 -8.45 12.73
C LYS A 160 24.06 -7.85 11.33
N LEU A 161 24.95 -6.92 11.00
CA LEU A 161 24.97 -6.21 9.72
C LEU A 161 26.07 -6.77 8.81
N GLN A 162 25.86 -6.64 7.51
CA GLN A 162 26.89 -6.75 6.49
C GLN A 162 26.63 -5.69 5.41
N LYS A 163 27.70 -5.32 4.72
CA LYS A 163 27.61 -4.43 3.57
C LYS A 163 27.75 -5.28 2.31
N GLU A 164 26.83 -5.09 1.40
CA GLU A 164 26.82 -5.81 0.12
C GLU A 164 26.81 -4.81 -1.03
N GLN A 165 27.58 -5.12 -2.07
CA GLN A 165 27.52 -4.41 -3.35
C GLN A 165 26.34 -5.00 -4.13
N VAL A 166 25.30 -4.20 -4.32
CA VAL A 166 24.11 -4.61 -5.03
C VAL A 166 24.01 -3.84 -6.34
N ALA A 167 23.69 -4.55 -7.42
CA ALA A 167 23.45 -3.91 -8.71
C ALA A 167 22.31 -2.87 -8.57
N LYS A 168 22.50 -1.71 -9.20
CA LYS A 168 21.49 -0.65 -9.19
C LYS A 168 20.27 -1.13 -9.96
N ALA A 169 19.10 -1.11 -9.31
CA ALA A 169 17.87 -1.51 -9.96
C ALA A 169 17.57 -0.58 -11.15
N ALA A 170 17.30 -1.16 -12.32
CA ALA A 170 16.82 -0.40 -13.48
C ALA A 170 15.45 0.21 -13.16
N LYS A 171 15.23 1.44 -13.59
CA LYS A 171 13.91 2.08 -13.47
C LYS A 171 12.99 1.54 -14.56
N VAL A 172 11.74 1.25 -14.23
CA VAL A 172 10.73 0.71 -15.15
C VAL A 172 10.59 1.56 -16.42
N TYR A 173 10.78 2.87 -16.30
CA TYR A 173 10.64 3.84 -17.39
C TYR A 173 11.95 4.23 -18.09
N GLU A 174 13.08 3.58 -17.76
CA GLU A 174 14.41 4.00 -18.20
C GLU A 174 14.56 3.92 -19.72
N GLU A 175 14.00 2.90 -20.34
CA GLU A 175 14.03 2.71 -21.78
C GLU A 175 13.24 3.80 -22.53
N GLN A 176 12.02 4.10 -22.07
CA GLN A 176 11.20 5.16 -22.62
C GLN A 176 11.86 6.53 -22.46
N LEU A 177 12.38 6.81 -21.27
CA LEU A 177 13.11 8.04 -21.01
C LEU A 177 14.33 8.20 -21.92
N ARG A 178 15.10 7.14 -22.10
CA ARG A 178 16.28 7.12 -22.99
C ARG A 178 15.90 7.43 -24.44
N LYS A 179 14.80 6.83 -24.92
CA LYS A 179 14.30 7.08 -26.27
C LYS A 179 13.90 8.55 -26.46
N GLU A 180 13.08 9.10 -25.59
CA GLU A 180 12.62 10.48 -25.66
C GLU A 180 13.77 11.50 -25.51
N VAL A 181 14.72 11.25 -24.60
CA VAL A 181 15.95 12.07 -24.45
C VAL A 181 16.82 12.02 -25.70
N SER A 182 16.96 10.84 -26.32
CA SER A 182 17.72 10.68 -27.57
C SER A 182 17.10 11.50 -28.71
N GLU A 183 15.78 11.47 -28.87
CA GLU A 183 15.06 12.26 -29.86
C GLU A 183 15.24 13.76 -29.63
N GLU A 184 15.18 14.22 -28.41
CA GLU A 184 15.37 15.63 -28.06
C GLU A 184 16.82 16.11 -28.30
N ARG A 185 17.81 15.29 -27.96
CA ARG A 185 19.23 15.57 -28.26
C ARG A 185 19.51 15.70 -29.77
N LYS A 186 18.87 14.84 -30.59
CA LYS A 186 18.94 14.95 -32.06
C LYS A 186 18.41 16.29 -32.55
N LYS A 187 17.28 16.75 -32.00
CA LYS A 187 16.70 18.08 -32.34
C LYS A 187 17.64 19.23 -31.98
N LEU A 188 18.42 19.09 -30.91
CA LEU A 188 19.42 20.08 -30.48
C LEU A 188 20.75 20.00 -31.26
N GLY A 189 20.85 19.14 -32.29
CA GLY A 189 22.09 18.97 -33.10
C GLY A 189 23.25 18.33 -32.34
N LYS A 190 22.99 17.66 -31.19
CA LYS A 190 24.03 16.99 -30.42
C LYS A 190 24.15 15.53 -30.80
N LYS A 191 25.38 15.02 -30.89
CA LYS A 191 25.66 13.62 -31.15
C LYS A 191 24.99 12.76 -30.10
N VAL A 192 24.21 11.77 -30.52
CA VAL A 192 23.74 10.67 -29.68
C VAL A 192 24.88 9.65 -29.72
N ASN A 193 25.78 9.71 -28.73
CA ASN A 193 26.76 8.66 -28.58
C ASN A 193 26.06 7.55 -27.80
N ASP A 194 25.78 6.43 -28.47
CA ASP A 194 25.29 5.20 -27.85
C ASP A 194 26.37 4.54 -26.94
N ASP A 195 27.63 4.99 -27.06
CA ASP A 195 28.82 4.43 -26.43
C ASP A 195 29.65 5.46 -25.65
N ASP A 196 29.06 6.28 -24.81
CA ASP A 196 29.83 7.01 -23.81
C ASP A 196 29.95 6.17 -22.52
N ASP A 197 30.87 5.20 -22.56
CA ASP A 197 31.59 4.67 -21.40
C ASP A 197 32.44 5.77 -20.77
N ASP A 198 31.80 6.76 -20.16
CA ASP A 198 32.50 7.70 -19.29
C ASP A 198 32.51 7.11 -17.87
N GLU A 199 33.51 6.26 -17.64
CA GLU A 199 33.77 5.58 -16.35
C GLU A 199 34.05 6.53 -15.18
N ASN A 200 33.90 7.85 -15.35
CA ASN A 200 34.42 8.78 -14.36
C ASN A 200 33.53 9.98 -14.03
N LYS A 201 32.19 9.83 -13.91
CA LYS A 201 31.36 10.71 -13.05
C LYS A 201 29.93 10.17 -12.90
N GLY A 202 29.66 9.54 -11.78
CA GLY A 202 28.39 9.41 -11.09
C GLY A 202 27.11 9.20 -11.91
N SER A 203 26.62 7.94 -11.95
CA SER A 203 25.22 7.58 -12.09
C SER A 203 24.69 7.32 -13.49
N SER A 204 24.93 6.12 -14.03
CA SER A 204 24.09 5.51 -15.06
C SER A 204 24.02 4.00 -14.87
N GLY A 205 22.88 3.40 -15.20
CA GLY A 205 22.53 2.01 -14.94
C GLY A 205 23.66 1.00 -15.22
N GLY A 206 24.10 0.33 -14.18
CA GLY A 206 25.18 -0.66 -14.19
C GLY A 206 26.13 -0.54 -13.00
N GLY A 207 26.10 0.55 -12.26
CA GLY A 207 26.88 0.72 -11.04
C GLY A 207 26.36 -0.12 -9.88
N THR A 208 27.28 -0.64 -9.06
CA THR A 208 26.92 -1.23 -7.78
C THR A 208 26.75 -0.13 -6.71
N VAL A 209 25.81 -0.34 -5.80
CA VAL A 209 25.57 0.53 -4.63
C VAL A 209 25.81 -0.31 -3.38
N GLU A 210 26.56 0.23 -2.43
CA GLU A 210 26.75 -0.40 -1.15
C GLU A 210 25.47 -0.30 -0.32
N LYS A 211 24.86 -1.44 0.02
CA LYS A 211 23.69 -1.53 0.88
C LYS A 211 24.03 -2.20 2.20
N THR A 212 23.45 -1.68 3.27
CA THR A 212 23.48 -2.33 4.58
C THR A 212 22.37 -3.37 4.63
N VAL A 213 22.74 -4.64 4.78
CA VAL A 213 21.86 -5.80 4.78
C VAL A 213 21.91 -6.49 6.14
N SER A 214 20.80 -7.06 6.57
CA SER A 214 20.74 -7.89 7.78
C SER A 214 21.21 -9.30 7.49
N LYS A 215 22.14 -9.84 8.31
CA LYS A 215 22.54 -11.25 8.24
C LYS A 215 21.42 -12.24 8.65
N THR A 216 20.45 -11.78 9.42
CA THR A 216 19.36 -12.62 9.93
C THR A 216 18.11 -12.62 9.05
N ASP A 217 17.96 -11.59 8.23
CA ASP A 217 16.87 -11.44 7.26
C ASP A 217 17.35 -10.56 6.10
N PRO A 218 17.99 -11.15 5.07
CA PRO A 218 18.58 -10.40 3.96
C PRO A 218 17.56 -9.63 3.11
N ASP A 219 16.32 -10.07 3.08
CA ASP A 219 15.26 -9.49 2.24
C ASP A 219 14.69 -8.18 2.84
N CYS A 220 14.92 -7.90 4.13
CA CYS A 220 14.48 -6.64 4.70
C CYS A 220 15.45 -5.49 4.40
N GLY A 221 14.96 -4.26 4.44
CA GLY A 221 15.75 -3.05 4.21
C GLY A 221 15.97 -2.21 5.47
N MET A 222 17.10 -1.50 5.51
CA MET A 222 17.35 -0.54 6.57
C MET A 222 16.55 0.73 6.31
N PHE A 223 15.48 0.92 7.06
CA PHE A 223 14.66 2.13 7.06
C PHE A 223 15.26 3.17 8.00
N VAL A 224 15.34 4.40 7.54
CA VAL A 224 15.86 5.54 8.31
C VAL A 224 14.82 6.65 8.33
N LYS A 225 14.33 6.99 9.54
CA LYS A 225 13.41 8.11 9.74
C LYS A 225 14.07 9.19 10.61
N GLY A 226 14.34 10.32 9.99
CA GLY A 226 15.05 11.41 10.68
C GLY A 226 16.50 11.02 11.06
N ALA A 227 17.05 11.73 12.06
CA ALA A 227 18.44 11.53 12.47
C ALA A 227 18.66 10.31 13.41
N HIS A 228 17.61 9.82 14.05
CA HIS A 228 17.76 8.92 15.20
C HIS A 228 17.09 7.55 15.06
N GLU A 229 16.13 7.39 14.15
CA GLU A 229 15.42 6.11 14.01
C GLU A 229 15.96 5.32 12.82
N ARG A 230 16.71 4.25 13.14
CA ARG A 230 17.20 3.27 12.16
C ARG A 230 16.68 1.89 12.54
N GLN A 231 15.97 1.25 11.64
CA GLN A 231 15.47 -0.11 11.86
C GLN A 231 15.37 -0.90 10.58
N PHE A 232 15.55 -2.22 10.66
CA PHE A 232 15.19 -3.09 9.57
C PHE A 232 13.68 -3.20 9.45
N ALA A 233 13.19 -3.03 8.26
CA ALA A 233 11.76 -3.03 7.95
C ALA A 233 11.47 -3.60 6.57
N TYR A 234 10.24 -4.02 6.38
CA TYR A 234 9.56 -4.14 5.10
C TYR A 234 8.61 -2.97 4.92
N GLU A 235 8.20 -2.71 3.70
CA GLU A 235 7.19 -1.72 3.39
C GLU A 235 6.07 -2.35 2.59
N ALA A 236 4.82 -2.10 3.02
CA ALA A 236 3.63 -2.53 2.30
C ALA A 236 3.05 -1.33 1.55
N HIS A 237 3.23 -1.33 0.24
CA HIS A 237 2.63 -0.37 -0.69
C HIS A 237 1.23 -0.84 -0.99
N THR A 238 0.23 -0.06 -0.60
CA THR A 238 -1.17 -0.49 -0.51
C THR A 238 -2.06 0.46 -1.28
N ALA A 239 -3.01 -0.09 -2.02
CA ALA A 239 -4.10 0.67 -2.62
C ALA A 239 -5.42 0.30 -1.94
N CYS A 240 -6.22 1.29 -1.58
CA CYS A 240 -7.58 1.09 -1.10
C CYS A 240 -8.59 1.99 -1.82
N ASP A 241 -9.88 1.62 -1.75
CA ASP A 241 -10.98 2.44 -2.23
C ASP A 241 -11.41 3.50 -1.20
N LYS A 242 -12.43 4.30 -1.53
CA LYS A 242 -12.97 5.33 -0.63
C LYS A 242 -13.60 4.78 0.65
N HIS A 243 -13.98 3.51 0.66
CA HIS A 243 -14.56 2.83 1.83
C HIS A 243 -13.49 2.13 2.66
N GLY A 244 -12.22 2.21 2.24
CA GLY A 244 -11.07 1.59 2.89
C GLY A 244 -11.01 0.07 2.70
N PHE A 245 -11.61 -0.48 1.64
CA PHE A 245 -11.30 -1.83 1.20
C PHE A 245 -9.94 -1.85 0.53
N VAL A 246 -9.07 -2.75 0.97
CA VAL A 246 -7.78 -2.94 0.32
C VAL A 246 -7.98 -3.66 -1.00
N LEU A 247 -7.55 -3.03 -2.09
CA LEU A 247 -7.71 -3.52 -3.46
C LEU A 247 -6.46 -4.25 -3.97
N GLY A 248 -5.30 -3.86 -3.47
CA GLY A 248 -4.02 -4.44 -3.86
C GLY A 248 -2.91 -4.05 -2.91
N VAL A 249 -1.85 -4.85 -2.89
CA VAL A 249 -0.67 -4.63 -2.06
C VAL A 249 0.56 -5.24 -2.69
N GLU A 250 1.67 -4.50 -2.64
CA GLU A 250 3.01 -4.99 -2.92
C GLU A 250 3.90 -4.77 -1.70
N VAL A 251 4.70 -5.78 -1.35
CA VAL A 251 5.63 -5.71 -0.22
C VAL A 251 7.05 -5.66 -0.73
N THR A 252 7.81 -4.70 -0.24
CA THR A 252 9.22 -4.51 -0.59
C THR A 252 10.11 -4.46 0.65
N ALA A 253 11.42 -4.46 0.44
CA ALA A 253 12.35 -4.07 1.49
C ALA A 253 12.10 -2.61 1.90
N GLY A 254 12.19 -2.29 3.19
CA GLY A 254 11.82 -0.96 3.72
C GLY A 254 12.76 0.20 3.34
N ASN A 255 13.76 -0.05 2.49
CA ASN A 255 14.64 0.96 1.91
C ASN A 255 14.41 1.15 0.40
N VAL A 256 13.37 0.55 -0.16
CA VAL A 256 12.93 0.80 -1.53
C VAL A 256 12.11 2.09 -1.52
N SER A 257 12.34 2.98 -2.49
CA SER A 257 11.55 4.22 -2.55
C SER A 257 10.12 3.94 -3.01
N ASP A 258 9.16 4.69 -2.44
CA ASP A 258 7.73 4.59 -2.77
C ASP A 258 7.48 4.64 -4.26
N SER A 259 8.18 5.52 -4.96
CA SER A 259 8.05 5.69 -6.40
C SER A 259 8.56 4.50 -7.22
N ALA A 260 9.46 3.67 -6.67
CA ALA A 260 9.96 2.48 -7.36
C ALA A 260 9.01 1.27 -7.23
N ALA A 261 8.29 1.19 -6.10
CA ALA A 261 7.32 0.13 -5.85
C ALA A 261 5.92 0.44 -6.40
N TRP A 262 5.67 1.71 -6.71
CA TRP A 262 4.37 2.20 -7.14
C TRP A 262 3.83 1.52 -8.40
N ASP A 263 4.68 1.30 -9.41
CA ASP A 263 4.25 0.70 -10.68
C ASP A 263 3.55 -0.65 -10.47
N ALA A 264 4.08 -1.50 -9.62
CA ALA A 264 3.51 -2.82 -9.34
C ALA A 264 2.10 -2.72 -8.73
N VAL A 265 1.91 -1.87 -7.71
CA VAL A 265 0.60 -1.67 -7.06
C VAL A 265 -0.39 -1.01 -8.01
N TYR A 266 0.05 0.03 -8.72
CA TYR A 266 -0.79 0.74 -9.66
C TYR A 266 -1.26 -0.17 -10.80
N ASP A 267 -0.36 -0.93 -11.41
CA ASP A 267 -0.69 -1.84 -12.52
C ASP A 267 -1.59 -2.99 -12.03
N GLN A 268 -1.29 -3.59 -10.87
CA GLN A 268 -2.13 -4.62 -10.25
C GLN A 268 -3.58 -4.14 -10.11
N VAL A 269 -3.77 -2.97 -9.52
CA VAL A 269 -5.11 -2.45 -9.22
C VAL A 269 -5.82 -1.96 -10.48
N THR A 270 -5.14 -1.22 -11.36
CA THR A 270 -5.78 -0.68 -12.57
C THR A 270 -6.07 -1.72 -13.65
N ASN A 271 -5.34 -2.84 -13.68
CA ASN A 271 -5.66 -3.98 -14.51
C ASN A 271 -6.90 -4.73 -14.01
N SER A 272 -7.07 -4.83 -12.69
CA SER A 272 -8.24 -5.46 -12.07
C SER A 272 -9.48 -4.55 -12.07
N PHE A 273 -9.28 -3.24 -12.04
CA PHE A 273 -10.33 -2.22 -11.95
C PHE A 273 -10.15 -1.13 -13.02
N PRO A 274 -10.57 -1.39 -14.28
CA PRO A 274 -10.44 -0.41 -15.37
C PRO A 274 -11.20 0.90 -15.13
N GLU A 275 -12.23 0.88 -14.28
CA GLU A 275 -13.06 2.03 -13.89
C GLU A 275 -12.37 3.05 -12.98
N VAL A 276 -11.14 2.80 -12.53
CA VAL A 276 -10.34 3.77 -11.75
C VAL A 276 -10.20 5.08 -12.53
N LYS A 277 -10.66 6.18 -11.92
CA LYS A 277 -10.56 7.54 -12.48
C LYS A 277 -9.60 8.43 -11.72
N PHE A 278 -9.63 8.36 -10.39
CA PHE A 278 -8.81 9.20 -9.53
C PHE A 278 -7.80 8.35 -8.74
N VAL A 279 -6.54 8.80 -8.74
CA VAL A 279 -5.45 8.15 -8.01
C VAL A 279 -4.85 9.15 -7.06
N THR A 280 -5.17 9.02 -5.78
CA THR A 280 -4.70 9.93 -4.74
C THR A 280 -3.49 9.35 -4.02
N MET A 281 -2.42 10.12 -3.93
CA MET A 281 -1.12 9.67 -3.43
C MET A 281 -0.46 10.72 -2.54
N ASP A 282 0.57 10.32 -1.80
CA ASP A 282 1.41 11.19 -0.98
C ASP A 282 2.46 11.95 -1.83
N ALA A 283 3.18 12.87 -1.18
CA ALA A 283 4.27 13.65 -1.76
C ALA A 283 5.44 12.81 -2.26
N GLY A 284 5.70 11.64 -1.67
CA GLY A 284 6.73 10.69 -2.10
C GLY A 284 6.52 10.18 -3.52
N TYR A 285 5.28 10.14 -3.98
CA TYR A 285 4.89 9.71 -5.32
C TYR A 285 4.88 10.83 -6.36
N LYS A 286 5.19 12.08 -6.00
CA LYS A 286 5.20 13.22 -6.93
C LYS A 286 6.44 13.21 -7.81
N THR A 287 6.45 12.33 -8.79
CA THR A 287 7.53 12.19 -9.80
C THR A 287 7.00 12.43 -11.20
N PRO A 288 7.85 12.87 -12.15
CA PRO A 288 7.42 13.07 -13.53
C PRO A 288 6.87 11.80 -14.18
N TRP A 289 7.45 10.64 -13.87
CA TRP A 289 7.00 9.35 -14.40
C TRP A 289 5.60 8.98 -13.93
N ILE A 290 5.32 9.08 -12.64
CA ILE A 290 4.01 8.74 -12.07
C ILE A 290 2.94 9.67 -12.64
N ALA A 291 3.22 10.98 -12.69
CA ALA A 291 2.30 11.95 -13.28
C ALA A 291 1.99 11.62 -14.75
N LYS A 292 3.03 11.37 -15.55
CA LYS A 292 2.91 10.96 -16.96
C LYS A 292 2.06 9.69 -17.11
N LYS A 293 2.44 8.61 -16.44
CA LYS A 293 1.77 7.30 -16.57
C LYS A 293 0.29 7.37 -16.22
N VAL A 294 -0.06 8.02 -15.12
CA VAL A 294 -1.47 8.14 -14.69
C VAL A 294 -2.30 8.95 -15.69
N LEU A 295 -1.76 10.08 -16.17
CA LEU A 295 -2.45 10.96 -17.11
C LEU A 295 -2.58 10.32 -18.52
N GLU A 296 -1.55 9.65 -19.00
CA GLU A 296 -1.59 8.92 -20.29
C GLU A 296 -2.56 7.73 -20.27
N HIS A 297 -2.80 7.14 -19.09
CA HIS A 297 -3.85 6.15 -18.90
C HIS A 297 -5.25 6.77 -18.71
N SER A 298 -5.42 8.06 -19.06
CA SER A 298 -6.70 8.79 -18.92
C SER A 298 -7.26 8.80 -17.50
N ARG A 299 -6.38 8.80 -16.48
CA ARG A 299 -6.71 8.90 -15.06
C ARG A 299 -6.19 10.21 -14.48
N ILE A 300 -6.72 10.60 -13.34
CA ILE A 300 -6.43 11.88 -12.71
C ILE A 300 -5.59 11.64 -11.45
N PRO A 301 -4.31 12.02 -11.43
CA PRO A 301 -3.48 11.94 -10.23
C PRO A 301 -3.78 13.11 -9.29
N ILE A 302 -4.03 12.81 -8.02
CA ILE A 302 -4.22 13.79 -6.94
C ILE A 302 -3.03 13.71 -6.01
N LEU A 303 -2.18 14.73 -6.06
CA LEU A 303 -0.92 14.83 -5.32
C LEU A 303 -0.86 16.12 -4.50
N PRO A 304 -0.16 16.12 -3.35
CA PRO A 304 -0.10 17.30 -2.49
C PRO A 304 0.80 18.40 -3.01
N TYR A 305 0.71 19.55 -2.37
CA TYR A 305 1.68 20.60 -2.52
C TYR A 305 3.05 20.15 -1.97
N THR A 306 4.07 20.36 -2.77
CA THR A 306 5.45 20.17 -2.33
C THR A 306 6.10 21.54 -2.16
N ARG A 307 6.55 21.86 -0.94
CA ARG A 307 7.15 23.15 -0.64
C ARG A 307 8.44 23.32 -1.46
N TYR A 308 8.56 24.46 -2.11
CA TYR A 308 9.79 24.85 -2.78
C TYR A 308 10.94 25.00 -1.79
N LYS A 309 12.05 24.33 -2.05
CA LYS A 309 13.23 24.28 -1.16
C LYS A 309 14.29 25.35 -1.48
N GLY A 310 14.07 26.20 -2.49
CA GLY A 310 14.98 27.28 -2.88
C GLY A 310 15.01 28.45 -1.88
N LYS A 311 16.01 29.33 -2.01
CA LYS A 311 16.16 30.51 -1.18
C LYS A 311 14.97 31.44 -1.38
N LYS A 312 14.45 32.00 -0.27
CA LYS A 312 13.24 32.83 -0.28
C LYS A 312 13.46 34.19 -0.96
N ASP A 313 14.67 34.72 -0.90
CA ASP A 313 15.10 35.99 -1.43
C ASP A 313 15.53 35.96 -2.90
N LYS A 314 15.45 34.80 -3.55
CA LYS A 314 15.82 34.61 -4.95
C LYS A 314 14.61 34.43 -5.84
N PHE A 315 14.74 34.81 -7.12
CA PHE A 315 13.75 34.48 -8.14
C PHE A 315 13.55 32.99 -8.22
N LYS A 316 12.29 32.59 -8.27
CA LYS A 316 11.83 31.22 -8.29
C LYS A 316 11.60 30.78 -9.74
N PRO A 317 11.53 29.47 -10.03
CA PRO A 317 11.28 28.99 -11.40
C PRO A 317 10.04 29.60 -12.06
N TRP A 318 8.99 29.85 -11.31
CA TRP A 318 7.73 30.43 -11.81
C TRP A 318 7.76 31.95 -12.04
N ASP A 319 8.83 32.64 -11.66
CA ASP A 319 9.06 34.03 -12.01
C ASP A 319 9.60 34.16 -13.44
N PHE A 320 9.96 33.06 -14.08
CA PHE A 320 10.42 32.97 -15.47
C PHE A 320 9.30 32.45 -16.35
N ILE A 321 9.07 33.07 -17.49
CA ILE A 321 8.00 32.74 -18.43
C ILE A 321 8.56 31.78 -19.48
N TYR A 322 7.96 30.61 -19.60
CA TYR A 322 8.32 29.63 -20.65
C TYR A 322 7.60 29.94 -21.95
N ASP A 323 8.35 29.94 -23.04
CA ASP A 323 7.86 30.03 -24.39
C ASP A 323 8.09 28.69 -25.11
N ALA A 324 7.00 27.99 -25.42
CA ALA A 324 7.05 26.71 -26.07
C ALA A 324 7.46 26.79 -27.55
N ALA A 325 7.23 27.94 -28.23
CA ALA A 325 7.58 28.13 -29.65
C ALA A 325 9.09 28.21 -29.83
N THR A 326 9.79 28.80 -28.87
CA THR A 326 11.25 28.97 -28.93
C THR A 326 12.02 28.01 -28.03
N ASP A 327 11.30 27.18 -27.24
CA ASP A 327 11.86 26.33 -26.18
C ASP A 327 12.85 27.10 -25.30
N SER A 328 12.39 28.24 -24.76
CA SER A 328 13.21 29.14 -23.96
C SER A 328 12.42 29.70 -22.77
N PHE A 329 13.13 30.23 -21.79
CA PHE A 329 12.55 31.00 -20.68
C PHE A 329 12.91 32.46 -20.80
N THR A 330 11.97 33.34 -20.48
CA THR A 330 12.21 34.77 -20.34
C THR A 330 12.28 35.13 -18.84
N CYS A 331 13.37 35.78 -18.43
CA CYS A 331 13.54 36.23 -17.06
C CYS A 331 12.68 37.49 -16.76
N PRO A 332 12.47 37.88 -15.47
CA PRO A 332 11.72 39.08 -15.12
C PRO A 332 12.24 40.40 -15.71
N ARG A 333 13.47 40.41 -16.24
CA ARG A 333 14.08 41.54 -16.94
C ARG A 333 13.98 41.44 -18.47
N GLY A 334 13.23 40.45 -19.00
CA GLY A 334 13.02 40.28 -20.43
C GLY A 334 14.18 39.60 -21.19
N HIS A 335 15.17 39.02 -20.48
CA HIS A 335 16.27 38.31 -21.14
C HIS A 335 15.99 36.82 -21.26
N GLU A 336 16.38 36.24 -22.40
CA GLU A 336 16.14 34.86 -22.76
C GLU A 336 17.15 33.92 -22.09
N LEU A 337 16.63 32.76 -21.60
CA LEU A 337 17.42 31.60 -21.21
C LEU A 337 17.12 30.50 -22.21
N ARG A 338 18.11 30.09 -23.00
CA ARG A 338 17.96 29.10 -24.04
C ARG A 338 18.19 27.69 -23.54
N HIS A 339 17.47 26.75 -24.11
CA HIS A 339 17.71 25.32 -23.91
C HIS A 339 19.12 24.98 -24.43
N THR A 340 19.95 24.42 -23.56
CA THR A 340 21.34 24.12 -23.92
C THR A 340 21.65 22.62 -23.93
N THR A 341 21.03 21.83 -23.05
CA THR A 341 21.30 20.40 -22.94
C THR A 341 20.22 19.68 -22.16
N THR A 342 20.03 18.40 -22.47
CA THR A 342 19.19 17.46 -21.73
C THR A 342 20.05 16.32 -21.21
N SER A 343 20.00 16.06 -19.89
CA SER A 343 20.75 14.96 -19.27
C SER A 343 20.13 13.60 -19.59
N LYS A 344 20.84 12.50 -19.29
CA LYS A 344 20.33 11.12 -19.42
C LYS A 344 19.11 10.88 -18.52
N GLU A 345 19.00 11.60 -17.42
CA GLU A 345 17.85 11.56 -16.48
C GLU A 345 16.68 12.45 -16.92
N GLY A 346 16.69 12.99 -18.13
CA GLY A 346 15.61 13.81 -18.66
C GLY A 346 15.57 15.25 -18.13
N LYS A 347 16.64 15.76 -17.52
CA LYS A 347 16.71 17.15 -17.04
C LYS A 347 17.14 18.07 -18.17
N ARG A 348 16.24 18.93 -18.61
CA ARG A 348 16.50 20.05 -19.54
C ARG A 348 17.17 21.18 -18.79
N THR A 349 18.23 21.74 -19.33
CA THR A 349 18.98 22.86 -18.77
C THR A 349 18.86 24.06 -19.66
N TYR A 350 18.38 25.16 -19.12
CA TYR A 350 18.25 26.46 -19.79
C TYR A 350 19.25 27.44 -19.18
N ARG A 351 19.93 28.18 -20.03
CA ARG A 351 20.99 29.09 -19.61
C ARG A 351 20.83 30.49 -20.20
N SER A 352 21.03 31.52 -19.38
CA SER A 352 21.12 32.90 -19.84
C SER A 352 22.49 33.21 -20.43
N SER A 353 22.58 34.29 -21.19
CA SER A 353 23.87 34.79 -21.69
C SER A 353 24.70 35.41 -20.55
N PRO A 354 25.94 34.94 -20.29
CA PRO A 354 26.81 35.53 -19.29
C PRO A 354 27.12 37.02 -19.57
N LYS A 355 27.23 37.37 -20.87
CA LYS A 355 27.51 38.75 -21.29
C LYS A 355 26.44 39.73 -20.85
N ILE A 356 25.18 39.34 -20.87
CA ILE A 356 24.04 40.17 -20.46
C ILE A 356 23.85 40.13 -18.94
N CYS A 357 24.00 38.96 -18.34
CA CYS A 357 23.67 38.79 -16.92
C CYS A 357 24.78 39.20 -15.95
N LYS A 358 26.03 39.36 -16.43
CA LYS A 358 27.15 39.77 -15.60
C LYS A 358 26.92 41.14 -14.97
N ASP A 359 26.39 42.09 -15.73
CA ASP A 359 26.15 43.48 -15.32
C ASP A 359 24.67 43.76 -14.97
N CYS A 360 23.86 42.70 -14.85
CA CYS A 360 22.45 42.82 -14.53
C CYS A 360 22.23 43.29 -13.07
N PRO A 361 21.45 44.36 -12.84
CA PRO A 361 21.17 44.86 -11.47
C PRO A 361 20.44 43.86 -10.59
N CYS A 362 19.73 42.91 -11.20
CA CYS A 362 19.02 41.85 -10.46
C CYS A 362 19.88 40.59 -10.22
N ARG A 363 21.18 40.62 -10.49
CA ARG A 363 22.07 39.43 -10.39
C ARG A 363 22.01 38.76 -9.02
N THR A 364 22.00 39.56 -7.96
CA THR A 364 21.94 39.06 -6.58
C THR A 364 20.61 38.41 -6.26
N VAL A 365 19.48 38.97 -6.67
CA VAL A 365 18.13 38.45 -6.48
C VAL A 365 17.83 37.31 -7.47
N CYS A 366 18.34 37.41 -8.69
CA CYS A 366 18.17 36.37 -9.71
C CYS A 366 18.77 35.01 -9.31
N GLY A 367 19.85 35.03 -8.50
CA GLY A 367 20.59 33.82 -8.13
C GLY A 367 21.42 33.25 -9.28
N ALA A 368 21.97 34.12 -10.12
CA ALA A 368 22.98 33.76 -11.10
C ALA A 368 24.25 33.25 -10.40
N ASN A 369 24.96 32.35 -11.07
CA ASN A 369 26.23 31.81 -10.57
C ASN A 369 27.37 32.85 -10.62
N GLU A 370 28.56 32.46 -10.18
CA GLU A 370 29.73 33.32 -10.16
C GLU A 370 30.13 33.85 -11.53
N SER A 371 29.92 33.07 -12.58
CA SER A 371 30.17 33.49 -13.97
C SER A 371 29.09 34.44 -14.54
N GLY A 372 28.11 34.85 -13.72
CA GLY A 372 27.02 35.74 -14.13
C GLY A 372 25.92 35.04 -14.94
N GLN A 373 25.85 33.71 -14.93
CA GLN A 373 24.88 32.97 -15.68
C GLN A 373 23.75 32.43 -14.79
N ARG A 374 22.50 32.69 -15.16
CA ARG A 374 21.33 32.01 -14.58
C ARG A 374 21.09 30.68 -15.25
N ILE A 375 20.89 29.64 -14.45
CA ILE A 375 20.57 28.30 -14.91
C ILE A 375 19.21 27.93 -14.33
N LEU A 376 18.30 27.46 -15.20
CA LEU A 376 17.05 26.80 -14.84
C LEU A 376 17.09 25.37 -15.32
N THR A 377 16.50 24.48 -14.54
CA THR A 377 16.34 23.08 -14.92
C THR A 377 14.88 22.69 -14.81
N THR A 378 14.37 22.01 -15.82
CA THR A 378 13.06 21.37 -15.85
C THR A 378 13.22 19.90 -16.20
N HIS A 379 12.15 19.12 -16.19
CA HIS A 379 12.18 17.75 -16.69
C HIS A 379 11.53 17.66 -18.06
N ILE A 380 11.93 16.69 -18.88
CA ILE A 380 11.33 16.44 -20.21
C ILE A 380 9.80 16.22 -20.10
N TRP A 381 9.33 15.67 -18.98
CA TRP A 381 7.93 15.45 -18.64
C TRP A 381 7.36 16.51 -17.66
N GLN A 382 7.89 17.74 -17.70
CA GLN A 382 7.45 18.82 -16.79
C GLN A 382 5.98 19.18 -16.98
N GLU A 383 5.48 19.14 -18.20
CA GLU A 383 4.08 19.41 -18.53
C GLU A 383 3.08 18.58 -17.72
N TYR A 384 3.40 17.31 -17.45
CA TYR A 384 2.57 16.44 -16.62
C TYR A 384 2.55 16.88 -15.15
N LEU A 385 3.69 17.33 -14.64
CA LEU A 385 3.76 17.88 -13.27
C LEU A 385 3.01 19.20 -13.15
N ASP A 386 3.04 20.05 -14.17
CA ASP A 386 2.34 21.33 -14.20
C ASP A 386 0.81 21.10 -14.24
N LEU A 387 0.36 20.11 -15.00
CA LEU A 387 -1.03 19.69 -15.01
C LEU A 387 -1.48 19.14 -13.65
N VAL A 388 -0.68 18.30 -13.02
CA VAL A 388 -0.93 17.80 -11.65
C VAL A 388 -1.05 18.95 -10.65
N GLU A 389 -0.20 19.96 -10.76
CA GLU A 389 -0.25 21.15 -9.89
C GLU A 389 -1.52 21.98 -10.13
N HIS A 390 -2.01 22.03 -11.38
CA HIS A 390 -3.29 22.66 -11.69
C HIS A 390 -4.45 21.85 -11.09
N LEU A 391 -4.49 20.53 -11.30
CA LEU A 391 -5.53 19.63 -10.78
C LEU A 391 -5.64 19.70 -9.24
N ARG A 392 -4.50 19.79 -8.55
CA ARG A 392 -4.45 19.93 -7.09
C ARG A 392 -5.19 21.17 -6.58
N LYS A 393 -5.19 22.26 -7.35
CA LYS A 393 -5.81 23.54 -6.96
C LYS A 393 -7.33 23.55 -7.15
N THR A 394 -7.87 22.59 -7.92
CA THR A 394 -9.32 22.45 -8.11
C THR A 394 -10.01 22.08 -6.80
N GLU A 395 -11.28 22.45 -6.63
CA GLU A 395 -12.07 22.07 -5.45
C GLU A 395 -12.13 20.53 -5.30
N ARG A 396 -12.35 19.82 -6.41
CA ARG A 396 -12.38 18.36 -6.40
C ARG A 396 -11.02 17.76 -6.01
N GLY A 397 -9.91 18.32 -6.46
CA GLY A 397 -8.57 17.88 -6.08
C GLY A 397 -8.30 18.04 -4.58
N LYS A 398 -8.72 19.16 -4.01
CA LYS A 398 -8.61 19.43 -2.56
C LYS A 398 -9.46 18.45 -1.74
N GLU A 399 -10.71 18.25 -2.16
CA GLU A 399 -11.63 17.32 -1.52
C GLU A 399 -11.09 15.89 -1.50
N LEU A 400 -10.68 15.37 -2.66
CA LEU A 400 -10.12 14.01 -2.79
C LEU A 400 -8.85 13.83 -1.98
N TYR A 401 -7.96 14.82 -1.96
CA TYR A 401 -6.76 14.74 -1.15
C TYR A 401 -7.06 14.72 0.35
N ALA A 402 -8.04 15.50 0.80
CA ALA A 402 -8.48 15.51 2.20
C ALA A 402 -9.02 14.15 2.67
N MET A 403 -9.64 13.38 1.77
CA MET A 403 -10.16 12.04 2.08
C MET A 403 -9.08 11.03 2.49
N ARG A 404 -7.80 11.27 2.23
CA ARG A 404 -6.72 10.35 2.62
C ARG A 404 -6.73 9.98 4.11
N LYS A 405 -7.05 10.93 4.97
CA LYS A 405 -7.11 10.74 6.44
C LYS A 405 -8.16 9.70 6.84
N GLU A 406 -9.30 9.71 6.16
CA GLU A 406 -10.42 8.82 6.44
C GLU A 406 -10.35 7.50 5.66
N THR A 407 -9.41 7.37 4.75
CA THR A 407 -9.23 6.20 3.88
C THR A 407 -7.91 5.48 4.18
N ILE A 408 -6.87 5.72 3.40
CA ILE A 408 -5.62 4.95 3.49
C ILE A 408 -4.90 5.10 4.84
N GLU A 409 -4.87 6.30 5.43
CA GLU A 409 -4.26 6.52 6.74
C GLU A 409 -5.00 5.74 7.84
N ARG A 410 -6.34 5.67 7.76
CA ARG A 410 -7.16 4.88 8.66
C ARG A 410 -6.97 3.37 8.46
N VAL A 411 -6.83 2.92 7.21
CA VAL A 411 -6.48 1.52 6.90
C VAL A 411 -5.17 1.13 7.58
N PHE A 412 -4.14 1.97 7.50
CA PHE A 412 -2.86 1.72 8.16
C PHE A 412 -2.95 1.77 9.68
N ALA A 413 -3.72 2.70 10.24
CA ALA A 413 -3.96 2.75 11.68
C ALA A 413 -4.64 1.48 12.16
N ASP A 414 -5.71 1.04 11.50
CA ASP A 414 -6.41 -0.20 11.84
C ASP A 414 -5.51 -1.44 11.68
N ALA A 415 -4.72 -1.53 10.61
CA ALA A 415 -3.78 -2.62 10.40
C ALA A 415 -2.75 -2.72 11.53
N LYS A 416 -2.22 -1.59 11.98
CA LYS A 416 -1.20 -1.53 13.04
C LYS A 416 -1.77 -1.75 14.43
N GLU A 417 -2.90 -1.11 14.75
CA GLU A 417 -3.45 -1.11 16.12
C GLU A 417 -4.36 -2.31 16.39
N LYS A 418 -5.17 -2.72 15.41
CA LYS A 418 -6.18 -3.76 15.59
C LYS A 418 -5.79 -5.11 15.00
N HIS A 419 -4.82 -5.13 14.08
CA HIS A 419 -4.43 -6.34 13.34
C HIS A 419 -2.95 -6.69 13.48
N ALA A 420 -2.24 -6.11 14.46
CA ALA A 420 -0.85 -6.40 14.83
C ALA A 420 0.14 -6.31 13.64
N MET A 421 0.01 -5.29 12.77
CA MET A 421 0.87 -5.14 11.61
C MET A 421 2.10 -4.22 11.85
N ARG A 422 2.38 -3.82 13.08
CA ARG A 422 3.58 -3.01 13.42
C ARG A 422 4.88 -3.79 13.29
N TYR A 423 4.84 -5.09 13.57
CA TYR A 423 6.00 -5.97 13.60
C TYR A 423 5.65 -7.33 13.00
N THR A 424 6.57 -7.90 12.24
CA THR A 424 6.43 -9.26 11.72
C THR A 424 7.44 -10.22 12.36
N HIS A 425 6.99 -11.42 12.72
CA HIS A 425 7.86 -12.53 13.13
C HIS A 425 8.39 -13.33 11.93
N HIS A 426 7.80 -13.13 10.76
CA HIS A 426 8.23 -13.79 9.54
C HIS A 426 9.51 -13.15 8.99
N ARG A 427 10.32 -13.96 8.32
CA ARG A 427 11.53 -13.57 7.61
C ARG A 427 11.42 -14.01 6.16
N GLY A 428 12.03 -13.22 5.28
CA GLY A 428 11.97 -13.42 3.85
C GLY A 428 10.75 -12.77 3.20
N LEU A 429 10.98 -12.11 2.05
CA LEU A 429 9.98 -11.29 1.36
C LEU A 429 8.71 -12.06 1.03
N ALA A 430 8.82 -13.29 0.51
CA ALA A 430 7.66 -14.11 0.14
C ALA A 430 6.73 -14.40 1.33
N ARG A 431 7.31 -14.74 2.50
CA ARG A 431 6.51 -15.03 3.70
C ARG A 431 5.87 -13.78 4.29
N VAL A 432 6.58 -12.65 4.28
CA VAL A 432 6.04 -11.38 4.75
C VAL A 432 4.94 -10.89 3.83
N SER A 433 5.10 -11.03 2.52
CA SER A 433 4.06 -10.71 1.53
C SER A 433 2.79 -11.53 1.74
N ALA A 434 2.91 -12.85 1.92
CA ALA A 434 1.77 -13.71 2.22
C ALA A 434 1.08 -13.31 3.54
N TRP A 435 1.84 -13.02 4.57
CA TRP A 435 1.33 -12.57 5.86
C TRP A 435 0.59 -11.23 5.78
N VAL A 436 1.10 -10.26 5.02
CA VAL A 436 0.45 -8.97 4.78
C VAL A 436 -0.86 -9.15 4.01
N ARG A 437 -0.86 -9.97 2.95
CA ARG A 437 -2.06 -10.26 2.16
C ARG A 437 -3.15 -10.90 3.02
N LEU A 438 -2.82 -11.87 3.86
CA LEU A 438 -3.78 -12.50 4.77
C LEU A 438 -4.32 -11.54 5.83
N LYS A 439 -3.51 -10.58 6.31
CA LYS A 439 -4.00 -9.52 7.21
C LYS A 439 -5.01 -8.60 6.51
N TYR A 440 -4.70 -8.15 5.32
CA TYR A 440 -5.62 -7.31 4.56
C TYR A 440 -6.88 -8.08 4.13
N ALA A 441 -6.75 -9.37 3.81
CA ALA A 441 -7.90 -10.25 3.57
C ALA A 441 -8.81 -10.30 4.81
N ALA A 442 -8.25 -10.50 6.01
CA ALA A 442 -9.00 -10.50 7.25
C ALA A 442 -9.64 -9.13 7.56
N MET A 443 -8.95 -8.02 7.27
CA MET A 443 -9.51 -6.67 7.42
C MET A 443 -10.69 -6.44 6.48
N ASN A 444 -10.57 -6.82 5.20
CA ASN A 444 -11.66 -6.76 4.23
C ASN A 444 -12.84 -7.64 4.67
N LEU A 445 -12.57 -8.86 5.10
CA LEU A 445 -13.58 -9.81 5.58
C LEU A 445 -14.35 -9.27 6.79
N LYS A 446 -13.63 -8.72 7.78
CA LYS A 446 -14.23 -8.06 8.94
C LYS A 446 -15.17 -6.92 8.54
N LYS A 447 -14.75 -6.12 7.57
CA LYS A 447 -15.54 -5.00 7.05
C LYS A 447 -16.82 -5.49 6.34
N ILE A 448 -16.74 -6.52 5.50
CA ILE A 448 -17.90 -7.17 4.86
C ILE A 448 -18.86 -7.69 5.92
N ALA A 449 -18.35 -8.43 6.90
CA ALA A 449 -19.15 -9.06 7.96
C ALA A 449 -19.93 -8.02 8.79
N ILE A 450 -19.27 -6.94 9.18
CA ILE A 450 -19.91 -5.85 9.93
C ILE A 450 -20.93 -5.09 9.07
N TRP A 451 -20.58 -4.79 7.83
CA TRP A 451 -21.47 -4.07 6.91
C TRP A 451 -22.77 -4.85 6.66
N LYS A 452 -22.66 -6.15 6.33
CA LYS A 452 -23.85 -7.01 6.14
C LYS A 452 -24.69 -7.14 7.39
N TRP A 453 -24.07 -7.27 8.55
CA TRP A 453 -24.76 -7.33 9.83
C TRP A 453 -25.59 -6.07 10.10
N ASN A 454 -24.98 -4.91 9.90
CA ASN A 454 -25.64 -3.64 10.11
C ASN A 454 -26.80 -3.43 9.13
N ALA A 455 -26.62 -3.78 7.86
CA ALA A 455 -27.67 -3.70 6.84
C ALA A 455 -28.85 -4.62 7.16
N SER A 456 -28.61 -5.85 7.62
CA SER A 456 -29.67 -6.78 8.02
C SER A 456 -30.44 -6.29 9.24
N ASN A 457 -29.76 -5.74 10.24
CA ASN A 457 -30.41 -5.19 11.42
C ASN A 457 -31.23 -3.94 11.11
N PHE A 458 -30.73 -3.08 10.22
CA PHE A 458 -31.46 -1.89 9.76
C PHE A 458 -32.74 -2.27 9.00
N ALA A 459 -32.68 -3.26 8.11
CA ALA A 459 -33.84 -3.79 7.40
C ALA A 459 -34.90 -4.37 8.37
N SER A 460 -34.44 -5.14 9.38
CA SER A 460 -35.32 -5.67 10.41
C SER A 460 -35.99 -4.55 11.24
N TYR A 461 -35.24 -3.51 11.57
CA TYR A 461 -35.75 -2.35 12.29
C TYR A 461 -36.84 -1.62 11.48
N ILE A 462 -36.63 -1.40 10.17
CA ILE A 462 -37.60 -0.79 9.30
C ILE A 462 -38.90 -1.62 9.21
N MET A 463 -38.79 -2.98 9.08
CA MET A 463 -39.96 -3.85 9.06
C MET A 463 -40.77 -3.82 10.35
N ILE A 464 -40.14 -3.67 11.52
CA ILE A 464 -40.84 -3.62 12.83
C ILE A 464 -41.52 -2.28 13.05
N PHE A 465 -40.95 -1.18 12.55
CA PHE A 465 -41.44 0.18 12.79
C PHE A 465 -42.12 0.83 11.60
N ALA A 466 -42.17 0.17 10.43
CA ALA A 466 -42.98 0.69 9.31
C ALA A 466 -44.48 0.61 9.70
N PRO A 467 -45.24 1.71 9.61
CA PRO A 467 -46.69 1.64 9.83
C PRO A 467 -47.29 0.71 8.77
N PHE A 468 -48.17 -0.19 9.20
CA PHE A 468 -49.01 -0.99 8.32
C PHE A 468 -49.87 -0.05 7.45
N ASN A 469 -49.35 0.38 6.34
CA ASN A 469 -50.10 1.04 5.30
C ASN A 469 -50.26 0.08 4.14
N ASP A 470 -51.48 -0.31 3.85
CA ASP A 470 -51.94 -1.21 2.79
C ASP A 470 -51.67 -0.66 1.36
N LYS A 471 -50.48 -0.18 1.09
CA LYS A 471 -50.02 0.11 -0.28
C LYS A 471 -48.57 -0.37 -0.41
N THR A 472 -48.42 -1.35 -1.28
CA THR A 472 -47.17 -1.95 -1.71
C THR A 472 -45.98 -0.98 -1.72
N PRO A 473 -44.85 -1.31 -1.07
CA PRO A 473 -43.66 -0.47 -1.15
C PRO A 473 -43.05 -0.61 -2.54
N VAL A 474 -42.97 0.53 -3.23
CA VAL A 474 -42.11 0.68 -4.40
C VAL A 474 -40.66 0.71 -3.86
N LEU A 475 -39.92 -0.34 -4.12
CA LEU A 475 -38.49 -0.36 -3.94
C LEU A 475 -37.84 0.67 -4.87
N VAL A 476 -37.43 1.79 -4.33
CA VAL A 476 -36.49 2.69 -5.01
C VAL A 476 -35.06 2.16 -4.69
N VAL A 477 -34.42 1.69 -5.75
CA VAL A 477 -33.03 1.18 -5.77
C VAL A 477 -32.02 2.32 -5.60
#